data_4288146bfa91fe86f83c46213877ee42
#
_entry.id   4288146bfa91fe86f83c46213877ee42
#
_cell.length_a   1.000
_cell.length_b   1.000
_cell.length_c   1.000
_cell.angle_alpha   90.00
_cell.angle_beta   90.00
_cell.angle_gamma   90.00
#
_symmetry.space_group_name_H-M   'P 1'
#
loop_
_entity.id
_entity.type
_entity.pdbx_description
1 polymer ?
#
loop_
_entity_poly.entity_id
_entity_poly.type
_entity_poly.pdbx_seq_one_letter_code
_entity_poly.pdbx_strand_id
1 'polypeptide(L)'
;MGTQMELLTNEQLCNLAQAGDKQALELLIQNNLPFIQQTANRIATNPLRAEQLASCGIEADDLVQAGTIGLWKTVDSYEPASGNKFLTYAAKSIRRAMADLIREYSKDMIWRLKLEKMQILYLDEFIGESEETVRDLTADPRDKPLEQVCINSEALANVQEAIA
;
A
#
# COMPACT_ATOMS: atom_id res chain seq x y z
N MET A 1 27.40 -16.60 26.53
CA MET A 1 27.72 -15.54 25.56
C MET A 1 26.67 -14.43 25.44
N GLY A 2 25.50 -14.53 26.13
CA GLY A 2 24.44 -13.51 26.07
C GLY A 2 24.71 -12.20 26.80
N THR A 3 25.46 -12.20 27.88
CA THR A 3 25.56 -11.07 28.80
C THR A 3 26.40 -9.89 28.29
N GLN A 4 27.27 -10.07 27.30
CA GLN A 4 28.08 -8.98 26.74
C GLN A 4 27.37 -8.18 25.64
N MET A 5 26.40 -8.75 24.94
CA MET A 5 25.66 -8.06 23.87
C MET A 5 24.61 -7.10 24.41
N GLU A 6 24.08 -7.33 25.62
CA GLU A 6 23.12 -6.45 26.28
C GLU A 6 23.65 -5.08 26.67
N LEU A 7 25.00 -4.93 26.71
CA LEU A 7 25.68 -3.67 27.04
C LEU A 7 26.04 -2.84 25.77
N LEU A 8 25.78 -3.37 24.58
CA LEU A 8 26.12 -2.68 23.32
C LEU A 8 25.14 -1.53 23.02
N THR A 9 25.70 -0.46 22.49
CA THR A 9 24.87 0.66 22.02
C THR A 9 24.13 0.29 20.74
N ASN A 10 23.03 1.02 20.42
CA ASN A 10 22.27 0.80 19.19
C ASN A 10 23.13 0.91 17.93
N GLU A 11 24.13 1.78 17.95
CA GLU A 11 25.09 1.96 16.84
C GLU A 11 25.96 0.73 16.65
N GLN A 12 26.44 0.15 17.75
CA GLN A 12 27.26 -1.07 17.74
C GLN A 12 26.45 -2.29 17.29
N LEU A 13 25.21 -2.42 17.81
CA LEU A 13 24.29 -3.47 17.39
C LEU A 13 23.94 -3.34 15.92
N CYS A 14 23.73 -2.11 15.42
CA CYS A 14 23.45 -1.87 14.01
C CYS A 14 24.62 -2.31 13.12
N ASN A 15 25.85 -2.00 13.48
CA ASN A 15 27.03 -2.45 12.72
C ASN A 15 27.15 -3.97 12.66
N LEU A 16 26.88 -4.67 13.76
CA LEU A 16 26.90 -6.13 13.79
C LEU A 16 25.75 -6.71 12.95
N ALA A 17 24.55 -6.11 13.02
CA ALA A 17 23.41 -6.52 12.20
C ALA A 17 23.68 -6.32 10.70
N GLN A 18 24.34 -5.24 10.30
CA GLN A 18 24.79 -5.01 8.92
C GLN A 18 25.82 -6.07 8.46
N ALA A 19 26.62 -6.59 9.39
CA ALA A 19 27.53 -7.70 9.12
C ALA A 19 26.84 -9.08 9.05
N GLY A 20 25.50 -9.13 9.24
CA GLY A 20 24.70 -10.35 9.14
C GLY A 20 24.44 -11.06 10.48
N ASP A 21 24.77 -10.44 11.61
CA ASP A 21 24.48 -10.99 12.94
C ASP A 21 23.00 -10.84 13.29
N LYS A 22 22.27 -11.95 13.27
CA LYS A 22 20.83 -11.99 13.56
C LYS A 22 20.53 -11.70 15.03
N GLN A 23 21.42 -12.10 15.95
CA GLN A 23 21.23 -11.85 17.38
C GLN A 23 21.37 -10.35 17.70
N ALA A 24 22.32 -9.69 17.06
CA ALA A 24 22.46 -8.24 17.15
C ALA A 24 21.24 -7.49 16.62
N LEU A 25 20.66 -7.96 15.52
CA LEU A 25 19.41 -7.40 14.95
C LEU A 25 18.24 -7.56 15.91
N GLU A 26 18.08 -8.75 16.51
CA GLU A 26 17.02 -9.02 17.50
C GLU A 26 17.14 -8.09 18.71
N LEU A 27 18.34 -7.97 19.28
CA LEU A 27 18.60 -7.07 20.40
C LEU A 27 18.36 -5.60 20.04
N LEU A 28 18.75 -5.21 18.83
CA LEU A 28 18.51 -3.85 18.33
C LEU A 28 17.01 -3.55 18.26
N ILE A 29 16.21 -4.49 17.78
CA ILE A 29 14.76 -4.37 17.75
C ILE A 29 14.20 -4.31 19.18
N GLN A 30 14.59 -5.21 20.06
CA GLN A 30 14.11 -5.27 21.44
C GLN A 30 14.44 -3.99 22.21
N ASN A 31 15.65 -3.45 22.08
CA ASN A 31 16.06 -2.21 22.73
C ASN A 31 15.26 -0.98 22.28
N ASN A 32 14.75 -1.02 21.03
CA ASN A 32 13.98 0.09 20.46
C ASN A 32 12.46 -0.13 20.49
N LEU A 33 12.00 -1.32 20.89
CA LEU A 33 10.58 -1.67 20.96
C LEU A 33 9.76 -0.70 21.83
N PRO A 34 10.24 -0.27 23.03
CA PRO A 34 9.51 0.70 23.84
C PRO A 34 9.24 2.03 23.12
N PHE A 35 10.19 2.52 22.34
CA PHE A 35 10.01 3.73 21.52
C PHE A 35 8.96 3.52 20.41
N ILE A 36 8.99 2.36 19.77
CA ILE A 36 8.02 1.99 18.73
C ILE A 36 6.62 1.91 19.31
N GLN A 37 6.46 1.21 20.44
CA GLN A 37 5.18 1.10 21.18
C GLN A 37 4.65 2.46 21.61
N GLN A 38 5.50 3.32 22.19
CA GLN A 38 5.11 4.66 22.57
C GLN A 38 4.62 5.48 21.36
N THR A 39 5.30 5.34 20.22
CA THR A 39 4.93 6.04 18.99
C THR A 39 3.60 5.52 18.44
N ALA A 40 3.40 4.20 18.40
CA ALA A 40 2.15 3.55 17.99
C ALA A 40 0.98 3.97 18.87
N ASN A 41 1.14 3.90 20.20
CA ASN A 41 0.12 4.33 21.17
C ASN A 41 -0.27 5.80 20.99
N ARG A 42 0.71 6.68 20.77
CA ARG A 42 0.43 8.10 20.52
C ARG A 42 -0.38 8.32 19.24
N ILE A 43 -0.18 7.50 18.21
CA ILE A 43 -0.98 7.55 16.98
C ILE A 43 -2.39 6.99 17.25
N ALA A 44 -2.49 5.85 17.92
CA ALA A 44 -3.75 5.17 18.22
C ALA A 44 -4.67 5.98 19.15
N THR A 45 -4.10 6.69 20.13
CA THR A 45 -4.85 7.53 21.06
C THR A 45 -5.14 8.94 20.55
N ASN A 46 -4.65 9.31 19.38
CA ASN A 46 -4.96 10.61 18.78
C ASN A 46 -6.43 10.65 18.31
N PRO A 47 -7.28 11.54 18.86
CA PRO A 47 -8.71 11.60 18.52
C PRO A 47 -8.98 11.75 17.03
N LEU A 48 -8.13 12.51 16.31
CA LEU A 48 -8.25 12.71 14.86
C LEU A 48 -7.94 11.46 14.03
N ARG A 49 -7.29 10.47 14.64
CA ARG A 49 -6.88 9.22 13.98
C ARG A 49 -7.64 8.00 14.48
N ALA A 50 -8.15 8.06 15.70
CA ALA A 50 -8.83 6.93 16.34
C ALA A 50 -10.01 6.42 15.52
N GLU A 51 -10.85 7.31 14.99
CA GLU A 51 -11.98 6.95 14.14
C GLU A 51 -11.51 6.31 12.81
N GLN A 52 -10.47 6.88 12.20
CA GLN A 52 -9.88 6.34 10.97
C GLN A 52 -9.29 4.94 11.19
N LEU A 53 -8.58 4.72 12.29
CA LEU A 53 -8.00 3.43 12.64
C LEU A 53 -9.08 2.39 12.90
N ALA A 54 -10.10 2.74 13.68
CA ALA A 54 -11.23 1.87 13.98
C ALA A 54 -11.99 1.47 12.71
N SER A 55 -12.25 2.41 11.81
CA SER A 55 -12.95 2.14 10.54
C SER A 55 -12.12 1.26 9.60
N CYS A 56 -10.79 1.32 9.68
CA CYS A 56 -9.90 0.48 8.90
C CYS A 56 -9.59 -0.87 9.57
N GLY A 57 -10.03 -1.09 10.82
CA GLY A 57 -9.72 -2.28 11.61
C GLY A 57 -8.22 -2.38 11.97
N ILE A 58 -7.54 -1.24 12.11
CA ILE A 58 -6.11 -1.17 12.47
C ILE A 58 -6.01 -1.01 13.99
N GLU A 59 -5.30 -1.94 14.62
CA GLU A 59 -5.00 -1.91 16.05
C GLU A 59 -3.62 -1.29 16.33
N ALA A 60 -3.35 -0.98 17.61
CA ALA A 60 -2.05 -0.45 18.02
C ALA A 60 -0.90 -1.42 17.70
N ASP A 61 -1.16 -2.71 17.80
CA ASP A 61 -0.18 -3.76 17.54
C ASP A 61 0.21 -3.84 16.06
N ASP A 62 -0.72 -3.55 15.13
CA ASP A 62 -0.41 -3.44 13.70
C ASP A 62 0.57 -2.29 13.43
N LEU A 63 0.36 -1.17 14.13
CA LEU A 63 1.29 -0.04 14.05
C LEU A 63 2.67 -0.39 14.62
N VAL A 64 2.72 -1.17 15.73
CA VAL A 64 3.99 -1.65 16.28
C VAL A 64 4.71 -2.54 15.29
N GLN A 65 4.03 -3.47 14.64
CA GLN A 65 4.62 -4.33 13.60
C GLN A 65 5.14 -3.50 12.42
N ALA A 66 4.35 -2.55 11.91
CA ALA A 66 4.77 -1.66 10.83
C ALA A 66 6.00 -0.83 11.24
N GLY A 67 6.01 -0.29 12.46
CA GLY A 67 7.14 0.44 13.00
C GLY A 67 8.41 -0.39 13.12
N THR A 68 8.29 -1.65 13.53
CA THR A 68 9.39 -2.62 13.62
C THR A 68 9.99 -2.90 12.24
N ILE A 69 9.14 -3.09 11.23
CA ILE A 69 9.59 -3.24 9.84
C ILE A 69 10.29 -1.96 9.35
N GLY A 70 9.78 -0.78 9.74
CA GLY A 70 10.40 0.50 9.43
C GLY A 70 11.79 0.65 10.04
N LEU A 71 11.99 0.20 11.30
CA LEU A 71 13.28 0.16 11.95
C LEU A 71 14.22 -0.81 11.23
N TRP A 72 13.77 -2.03 10.96
CA TRP A 72 14.57 -3.04 10.27
C TRP A 72 15.11 -2.55 8.93
N LYS A 73 14.25 -1.98 8.09
CA LYS A 73 14.65 -1.41 6.78
C LYS A 73 15.70 -0.30 6.90
N THR A 74 15.83 0.31 8.08
CA THR A 74 16.77 1.40 8.32
C THR A 74 18.18 0.88 8.61
N VAL A 75 18.30 -0.36 9.08
CA VAL A 75 19.60 -0.96 9.48
C VAL A 75 20.59 -0.89 8.31
N ASP A 76 20.19 -1.34 7.12
CA ASP A 76 21.08 -1.42 5.96
C ASP A 76 21.54 -0.05 5.44
N SER A 77 20.76 1.02 5.72
CA SER A 77 21.02 2.37 5.20
C SER A 77 21.61 3.32 6.23
N TYR A 78 21.82 2.87 7.46
CA TYR A 78 22.39 3.71 8.52
C TYR A 78 23.91 3.78 8.39
N GLU A 79 24.44 5.01 8.41
CA GLU A 79 25.88 5.29 8.43
C GLU A 79 26.27 5.92 9.76
N PRO A 80 27.02 5.19 10.61
CA PRO A 80 27.51 5.73 11.89
C PRO A 80 28.40 6.97 11.74
N ALA A 81 29.11 7.08 10.63
CA ALA A 81 30.00 8.20 10.32
C ALA A 81 29.24 9.53 10.15
N SER A 82 27.91 9.50 9.96
CA SER A 82 27.08 10.71 9.88
C SER A 82 26.95 11.49 11.21
N GLY A 83 27.40 10.92 12.32
CA GLY A 83 27.35 11.53 13.66
C GLY A 83 25.95 11.56 14.31
N ASN A 84 24.94 11.03 13.63
CA ASN A 84 23.57 10.94 14.16
C ASN A 84 23.40 9.65 14.95
N LYS A 85 22.67 9.72 16.07
CA LYS A 85 22.27 8.51 16.81
C LYS A 85 21.33 7.66 15.96
N PHE A 86 21.52 6.33 16.01
CA PHE A 86 20.70 5.37 15.25
C PHE A 86 19.19 5.61 15.42
N LEU A 87 18.73 5.74 16.66
CA LEU A 87 17.31 5.94 16.93
C LEU A 87 16.76 7.24 16.35
N THR A 88 17.57 8.31 16.31
CA THR A 88 17.15 9.58 15.69
C THR A 88 16.93 9.41 14.19
N TYR A 89 17.80 8.67 13.54
CA TYR A 89 17.70 8.35 12.12
C TYR A 89 16.50 7.41 11.85
N ALA A 90 16.36 6.33 12.61
CA ALA A 90 15.31 5.34 12.49
C ALA A 90 13.91 5.89 12.80
N ALA A 91 13.80 6.87 13.71
CA ALA A 91 12.52 7.44 14.13
C ALA A 91 11.68 8.00 12.97
N LYS A 92 12.31 8.51 11.92
CA LYS A 92 11.63 8.99 10.71
C LYS A 92 11.04 7.82 9.92
N SER A 93 11.80 6.75 9.74
CA SER A 93 11.40 5.55 9.00
C SER A 93 10.29 4.80 9.75
N ILE A 94 10.40 4.66 11.07
CA ILE A 94 9.39 4.06 11.94
C ILE A 94 8.04 4.77 11.76
N ARG A 95 8.01 6.10 11.90
CA ARG A 95 6.78 6.89 11.74
C ARG A 95 6.23 6.83 10.32
N ARG A 96 7.11 6.81 9.33
CA ARG A 96 6.70 6.69 7.93
C ARG A 96 6.04 5.35 7.65
N ALA A 97 6.62 4.25 8.13
CA ALA A 97 6.05 2.91 7.96
C ALA A 97 4.66 2.79 8.59
N MET A 98 4.44 3.34 9.80
CA MET A 98 3.13 3.40 10.43
C MET A 98 2.13 4.24 9.61
N ALA A 99 2.55 5.39 9.08
CA ALA A 99 1.70 6.25 8.26
C ALA A 99 1.36 5.60 6.91
N ASP A 100 2.30 4.86 6.32
CA ASP A 100 2.10 4.13 5.07
C ASP A 100 1.08 3.01 5.24
N LEU A 101 1.13 2.26 6.36
CA LEU A 101 0.13 1.26 6.73
C LEU A 101 -1.27 1.87 6.78
N ILE A 102 -1.45 2.95 7.54
CA ILE A 102 -2.76 3.62 7.68
C ILE A 102 -3.27 4.08 6.31
N ARG A 103 -2.39 4.62 5.47
CA ARG A 103 -2.76 5.10 4.13
C ARG A 103 -3.20 3.97 3.20
N GLU A 104 -2.55 2.82 3.26
CA GLU A 104 -2.87 1.64 2.46
C GLU A 104 -4.25 1.10 2.83
N TYR A 105 -4.50 0.85 4.10
CA TYR A 105 -5.80 0.38 4.58
C TYR A 105 -6.94 1.37 4.33
N SER A 106 -6.66 2.68 4.43
CA SER A 106 -7.66 3.70 4.12
C SER A 106 -8.07 3.69 2.65
N LYS A 107 -7.15 3.38 1.73
CA LYS A 107 -7.47 3.22 0.30
C LYS A 107 -8.36 2.01 0.07
N ASP A 108 -8.04 0.87 0.68
CA ASP A 108 -8.81 -0.36 0.57
C ASP A 108 -10.24 -0.17 1.11
N MET A 109 -10.37 0.54 2.24
CA MET A 109 -11.70 0.87 2.78
C MET A 109 -12.52 1.73 1.82
N ILE A 110 -11.91 2.75 1.21
CA ILE A 110 -12.59 3.59 0.21
C ILE A 110 -13.04 2.75 -0.99
N TRP A 111 -12.22 1.80 -1.44
CA TRP A 111 -12.58 0.88 -2.51
C TRP A 111 -13.73 -0.04 -2.13
N ARG A 112 -13.73 -0.63 -0.92
CA ARG A 112 -14.84 -1.45 -0.42
C ARG A 112 -16.15 -0.66 -0.36
N LEU A 113 -16.12 0.57 0.19
CA LEU A 113 -17.30 1.44 0.25
C LEU A 113 -17.81 1.81 -1.15
N LYS A 114 -16.94 1.98 -2.12
CA LYS A 114 -17.33 2.20 -3.52
C LYS A 114 -17.98 0.95 -4.11
N LEU A 115 -17.42 -0.24 -3.86
CA LEU A 115 -17.97 -1.51 -4.33
C LEU A 115 -19.34 -1.80 -3.70
N GLU A 116 -19.53 -1.53 -2.39
CA GLU A 116 -20.83 -1.67 -1.72
C GLU A 116 -21.90 -0.75 -2.30
N LYS A 117 -21.52 0.43 -2.79
CA LYS A 117 -22.42 1.37 -3.47
C LYS A 117 -22.59 1.09 -4.96
N MET A 118 -21.72 0.29 -5.56
CA MET A 118 -21.80 -0.13 -6.95
C MET A 118 -22.68 -1.38 -7.01
N GLN A 119 -23.82 -1.26 -7.66
CA GLN A 119 -24.62 -2.42 -8.01
C GLN A 119 -23.85 -3.24 -9.05
N ILE A 120 -23.47 -4.46 -8.71
CA ILE A 120 -22.81 -5.36 -9.65
C ILE A 120 -23.90 -5.92 -10.55
N LEU A 121 -23.90 -5.51 -11.81
CA LEU A 121 -24.73 -6.08 -12.85
C LEU A 121 -23.95 -7.20 -13.54
N TYR A 122 -24.53 -8.39 -13.57
CA TYR A 122 -23.95 -9.50 -14.33
C TYR A 122 -24.31 -9.34 -15.79
N LEU A 123 -23.36 -9.53 -16.69
CA LEU A 123 -23.57 -9.37 -18.14
C LEU A 123 -24.64 -10.30 -18.70
N ASP A 124 -24.81 -11.46 -18.09
CA ASP A 124 -25.79 -12.46 -18.47
C ASP A 124 -27.13 -12.33 -17.72
N GLU A 125 -27.30 -11.26 -16.92
CA GLU A 125 -28.55 -10.97 -16.20
C GLU A 125 -29.59 -10.36 -17.15
N PHE A 126 -30.83 -10.89 -17.09
CA PHE A 126 -31.91 -10.37 -17.88
C PHE A 126 -32.41 -9.02 -17.34
N ILE A 127 -32.74 -8.10 -18.23
CA ILE A 127 -33.18 -6.76 -17.88
C ILE A 127 -34.71 -6.74 -17.76
N GLY A 128 -35.20 -6.74 -16.52
CA GLY A 128 -36.62 -6.75 -16.23
C GLY A 128 -37.31 -8.03 -16.72
N GLU A 129 -38.39 -7.90 -17.48
CA GLU A 129 -39.16 -9.01 -18.09
C GLU A 129 -38.76 -9.27 -19.53
N SER A 130 -37.68 -8.67 -20.04
CA SER A 130 -37.22 -8.84 -21.41
C SER A 130 -36.26 -10.05 -21.53
N GLU A 131 -36.18 -10.62 -22.75
CA GLU A 131 -35.17 -11.64 -23.05
C GLU A 131 -33.78 -11.05 -23.34
N GLU A 132 -33.61 -9.72 -23.23
CA GLU A 132 -32.36 -9.02 -23.42
C GLU A 132 -31.51 -9.05 -22.16
N THR A 133 -30.23 -9.30 -22.33
CA THR A 133 -29.26 -9.31 -21.23
C THR A 133 -28.55 -7.96 -21.12
N VAL A 134 -27.88 -7.70 -19.97
CA VAL A 134 -27.03 -6.52 -19.78
C VAL A 134 -25.93 -6.48 -20.85
N ARG A 135 -25.46 -7.64 -21.32
CA ARG A 135 -24.49 -7.76 -22.42
C ARG A 135 -25.02 -7.17 -23.72
N ASP A 136 -26.26 -7.42 -24.04
CA ASP A 136 -26.87 -6.98 -25.33
C ASP A 136 -27.03 -5.45 -25.36
N LEU A 137 -27.19 -4.82 -24.18
CA LEU A 137 -27.26 -3.37 -24.07
C LEU A 137 -25.88 -2.71 -23.89
N THR A 138 -24.84 -3.49 -23.59
CA THR A 138 -23.50 -2.93 -23.41
C THR A 138 -22.81 -2.85 -24.77
N ALA A 139 -22.83 -1.66 -25.39
CA ALA A 139 -22.12 -1.42 -26.64
C ALA A 139 -20.61 -1.61 -26.44
N ASP A 140 -19.98 -2.43 -27.30
CA ASP A 140 -18.51 -2.50 -27.33
C ASP A 140 -17.98 -1.14 -27.85
N PRO A 141 -17.13 -0.42 -27.08
CA PRO A 141 -16.54 0.84 -27.55
C PRO A 141 -15.66 0.68 -28.79
N ARG A 142 -15.38 -0.57 -29.20
CA ARG A 142 -14.65 -0.89 -30.44
C ARG A 142 -15.57 -1.12 -31.63
N ASP A 143 -16.86 -1.36 -31.38
CA ASP A 143 -17.87 -1.50 -32.43
C ASP A 143 -18.13 -0.13 -33.05
N LYS A 144 -17.56 0.07 -34.23
CA LYS A 144 -17.95 1.21 -35.05
C LYS A 144 -19.36 0.94 -35.62
N PRO A 145 -20.26 1.93 -35.56
CA PRO A 145 -21.57 1.80 -36.16
C PRO A 145 -21.41 1.25 -37.60
N LEU A 146 -22.19 0.25 -37.96
CA LEU A 146 -22.12 -0.37 -39.29
C LEU A 146 -22.18 0.66 -40.43
N GLU A 147 -22.93 1.75 -40.22
CA GLU A 147 -23.00 2.88 -41.15
C GLU A 147 -21.63 3.55 -41.36
N GLN A 148 -20.82 3.68 -40.29
CA GLN A 148 -19.49 4.29 -40.40
C GLN A 148 -18.46 3.37 -41.04
N VAL A 149 -18.65 2.04 -40.92
CA VAL A 149 -17.81 1.04 -41.60
C VAL A 149 -18.14 1.04 -43.11
N CYS A 150 -19.43 1.12 -43.48
CA CYS A 150 -19.86 1.20 -44.87
C CYS A 150 -19.38 2.48 -45.54
N ILE A 151 -19.53 3.65 -44.90
CA ILE A 151 -19.07 4.94 -45.42
C ILE A 151 -17.56 4.92 -45.64
N ASN A 152 -16.79 4.36 -44.73
CA ASN A 152 -15.33 4.28 -44.86
C ASN A 152 -14.91 3.30 -45.97
N SER A 153 -15.64 2.22 -46.19
CA SER A 153 -15.36 1.26 -47.28
C SER A 153 -15.68 1.83 -48.68
N GLU A 154 -16.78 2.59 -48.81
CA GLU A 154 -17.14 3.28 -50.04
C GLU A 154 -16.17 4.45 -50.35
N ALA A 155 -15.77 5.21 -49.32
CA ALA A 155 -14.77 6.27 -49.48
C ALA A 155 -13.41 5.73 -49.93
N LEU A 156 -12.98 4.60 -49.38
CA LEU A 156 -11.74 3.91 -49.78
C LEU A 156 -11.83 3.36 -51.22
N ALA A 157 -12.97 2.82 -51.63
CA ALA A 157 -13.19 2.33 -53.01
C ALA A 157 -13.14 3.49 -54.02
N ASN A 158 -13.79 4.61 -53.71
CA ASN A 158 -13.77 5.82 -54.55
C ASN A 158 -12.37 6.44 -54.68
N VAL A 159 -11.55 6.40 -53.61
CA VAL A 159 -10.16 6.86 -53.68
C VAL A 159 -9.28 5.94 -54.48
N GLN A 160 -9.50 4.62 -54.46
CA GLN A 160 -8.77 3.66 -55.29
C GLN A 160 -9.10 3.81 -56.77
N GLU A 161 -10.36 4.10 -57.09
CA GLU A 161 -10.81 4.34 -58.47
C GLU A 161 -10.30 5.67 -59.06
N ALA A 162 -10.10 6.66 -58.21
CA ALA A 162 -9.54 7.97 -58.58
C ALA A 162 -8.01 7.97 -58.78
N ILE A 163 -7.31 6.95 -58.34
CA ILE A 163 -5.84 6.80 -58.45
C ILE A 163 -5.44 5.85 -59.59
N ALA A 164 -6.39 5.10 -60.13
CA ALA A 164 -6.19 4.19 -61.28
C ALA A 164 -6.39 4.91 -62.62
#